data_ba0fa1e90a365f9c03c2782b1c6aafed
#
_entry.id   ba0fa1e90a365f9c03c2782b1c6aafed
#
_cell.length_a   1.000
_cell.length_b   1.000
_cell.length_c   1.000
_cell.angle_alpha   90.00
_cell.angle_beta   90.00
_cell.angle_gamma   90.00
#
_symmetry.space_group_name_H-M   'P 1'
#
loop_
_entity.id
_entity.type
_entity.pdbx_description
1 polymer ?
#
loop_
_entity_poly.entity_id
_entity_poly.type
_entity_poly.pdbx_seq_one_letter_code
_entity_poly.pdbx_strand_id
1 'polypeptide(L)'
;MDIYRLSDSVPEGKKVGKLVNQPMVVTDLKQGVKNPNRVNVFIDGKFSLSLDVAQVVDYKLKKGATISAEKLQELKSASEFGKLYQRTLEWVLMRPRSVKETREYLLRKIKKSSADTLRSRPSLRGSLATFAPVVAQVSLEDSFDFSKTIISRLLSKGYLDDRKFAEFYVENRFVKKGVSGKRLKVELMKKGISNEIIDEVLDGRNDEEELDKMIARKRAKYDDEKLIQYLCRQGFSYELVKEKIHYSETD
;
A
#
# COMPACT_ATOMS: atom_id res chain seq x y z
N MET A 1 -24.62 44.35 -66.09
CA MET A 1 -24.58 42.99 -65.54
C MET A 1 -23.81 43.05 -64.24
N ASP A 2 -24.55 42.92 -63.16
CA ASP A 2 -24.13 43.21 -61.80
C ASP A 2 -23.34 42.05 -61.23
N ILE A 3 -22.19 42.35 -60.62
CA ILE A 3 -21.40 41.41 -59.86
C ILE A 3 -21.52 41.81 -58.39
N TYR A 4 -22.23 40.95 -57.63
CA TYR A 4 -22.45 41.08 -56.19
C TYR A 4 -21.15 41.06 -55.43
N ARG A 5 -20.84 42.08 -54.65
CA ARG A 5 -19.86 42.12 -53.59
C ARG A 5 -20.49 41.52 -52.34
N LEU A 6 -20.09 40.35 -51.96
CA LEU A 6 -20.31 39.83 -50.62
C LEU A 6 -19.15 40.29 -49.72
N SER A 7 -19.47 41.15 -48.78
CA SER A 7 -18.59 41.53 -47.69
C SER A 7 -18.74 40.49 -46.56
N ASP A 8 -17.83 39.52 -46.50
CA ASP A 8 -17.74 38.63 -45.38
C ASP A 8 -17.00 39.32 -44.24
N SER A 9 -17.74 39.80 -43.27
CA SER A 9 -17.25 40.19 -41.96
C SER A 9 -16.92 38.91 -41.18
N VAL A 10 -15.63 38.57 -41.08
CA VAL A 10 -15.09 37.56 -40.19
C VAL A 10 -15.35 38.02 -38.76
N PRO A 11 -16.04 37.25 -37.92
CA PRO A 11 -16.16 37.59 -36.51
C PRO A 11 -14.79 37.45 -35.83
N GLU A 12 -14.32 38.53 -35.24
CA GLU A 12 -13.11 38.60 -34.43
C GLU A 12 -13.10 37.48 -33.40
N GLY A 13 -12.02 36.69 -33.45
CA GLY A 13 -11.81 35.54 -32.59
C GLY A 13 -12.00 35.88 -31.11
N LYS A 14 -12.86 35.13 -30.44
CA LYS A 14 -12.90 35.08 -29.00
C LYS A 14 -11.48 34.87 -28.51
N LYS A 15 -10.93 35.87 -27.86
CA LYS A 15 -9.68 35.78 -27.11
C LYS A 15 -9.81 34.60 -26.17
N VAL A 16 -9.12 33.50 -26.49
CA VAL A 16 -8.87 32.41 -25.54
C VAL A 16 -8.13 33.06 -24.37
N GLY A 17 -8.87 33.36 -23.33
CA GLY A 17 -8.31 33.98 -22.14
C GLY A 17 -7.17 33.13 -21.65
N LYS A 18 -5.93 33.66 -21.74
CA LYS A 18 -4.82 33.17 -20.90
C LYS A 18 -5.39 33.09 -19.49
N LEU A 19 -5.50 31.90 -18.95
CA LEU A 19 -5.70 31.70 -17.50
C LEU A 19 -4.50 32.37 -16.85
N VAL A 20 -4.69 33.62 -16.46
CA VAL A 20 -3.74 34.41 -15.70
C VAL A 20 -3.53 33.61 -14.41
N ASN A 21 -2.30 33.21 -14.16
CA ASN A 21 -1.82 32.60 -12.88
C ASN A 21 -2.09 33.63 -11.77
N GLN A 22 -3.33 33.70 -11.28
CA GLN A 22 -3.63 34.55 -10.12
C GLN A 22 -2.95 33.90 -8.91
N PRO A 23 -2.13 34.65 -8.18
CA PRO A 23 -1.48 34.16 -6.99
C PRO A 23 -2.55 33.78 -5.96
N MET A 24 -2.54 32.53 -5.52
CA MET A 24 -3.42 32.02 -4.46
C MET A 24 -2.82 32.34 -3.10
N VAL A 25 -3.64 32.68 -2.12
CA VAL A 25 -3.17 33.04 -0.77
C VAL A 25 -3.57 31.99 0.25
N VAL A 26 -2.61 31.56 1.07
CA VAL A 26 -2.88 30.74 2.24
C VAL A 26 -3.62 31.60 3.29
N THR A 27 -4.91 31.40 3.41
CA THR A 27 -5.76 32.22 4.29
C THR A 27 -5.76 31.73 5.73
N ASP A 28 -5.59 30.41 5.96
CA ASP A 28 -5.56 29.86 7.32
C ASP A 28 -4.85 28.49 7.38
N LEU A 29 -4.31 28.17 8.57
CA LEU A 29 -3.69 26.90 8.90
C LEU A 29 -4.29 26.42 10.23
N LYS A 30 -5.05 25.33 10.20
CA LYS A 30 -5.73 24.77 11.39
C LYS A 30 -5.29 23.37 11.67
N GLN A 31 -4.99 23.06 12.92
CA GLN A 31 -4.71 21.70 13.35
C GLN A 31 -5.90 20.78 13.05
N GLY A 32 -5.62 19.57 12.61
CA GLY A 32 -6.66 18.57 12.30
C GLY A 32 -7.33 18.06 13.59
N VAL A 33 -8.66 18.09 13.62
CA VAL A 33 -9.44 17.66 14.81
C VAL A 33 -9.25 16.16 15.10
N LYS A 34 -9.24 15.31 14.05
CA LYS A 34 -9.10 13.84 14.20
C LYS A 34 -7.63 13.39 14.35
N ASN A 35 -6.70 14.16 13.84
CA ASN A 35 -5.28 13.84 13.89
C ASN A 35 -4.49 15.14 14.16
N PRO A 36 -3.99 15.36 15.38
CA PRO A 36 -3.28 16.56 15.75
C PRO A 36 -1.93 16.73 15.04
N ASN A 37 -1.38 15.65 14.45
CA ASN A 37 -0.15 15.73 13.66
C ASN A 37 -0.39 16.23 12.23
N ARG A 38 -1.64 16.56 11.88
CA ARG A 38 -1.97 17.12 10.57
C ARG A 38 -2.51 18.53 10.68
N VAL A 39 -2.16 19.33 9.68
CA VAL A 39 -2.59 20.72 9.55
C VAL A 39 -3.44 20.86 8.30
N ASN A 40 -4.62 21.37 8.45
CA ASN A 40 -5.53 21.71 7.35
C ASN A 40 -5.14 23.08 6.78
N VAL A 41 -4.89 23.12 5.49
CA VAL A 41 -4.48 24.32 4.75
C VAL A 41 -5.70 24.88 4.02
N PHE A 42 -5.99 26.14 4.28
CA PHE A 42 -7.05 26.89 3.60
C PHE A 42 -6.43 27.88 2.63
N ILE A 43 -6.92 27.88 1.41
CA ILE A 43 -6.47 28.75 0.32
C ILE A 43 -7.70 29.54 -0.17
N ASP A 44 -7.58 30.86 -0.26
CA ASP A 44 -8.65 31.77 -0.65
C ASP A 44 -9.97 31.50 0.10
N GLY A 45 -9.86 31.25 1.42
CA GLY A 45 -10.98 30.97 2.33
C GLY A 45 -11.55 29.55 2.26
N LYS A 46 -11.06 28.69 1.37
CA LYS A 46 -11.58 27.33 1.19
C LYS A 46 -10.57 26.28 1.63
N PHE A 47 -11.05 25.19 2.24
CA PHE A 47 -10.19 24.03 2.52
C PHE A 47 -9.61 23.50 1.20
N SER A 48 -8.30 23.35 1.15
CA SER A 48 -7.60 22.83 -0.03
C SER A 48 -6.96 21.48 0.18
N LEU A 49 -6.16 21.31 1.24
CA LEU A 49 -5.40 20.10 1.50
C LEU A 49 -5.03 19.99 2.99
N SER A 50 -4.50 18.84 3.39
CA SER A 50 -4.01 18.62 4.76
C SER A 50 -2.59 18.05 4.71
N LEU A 51 -1.65 18.67 5.41
CA LEU A 51 -0.24 18.29 5.48
C LEU A 51 0.13 17.80 6.87
N ASP A 52 1.22 17.06 6.99
CA ASP A 52 1.84 16.79 8.28
C ASP A 52 2.53 18.05 8.79
N VAL A 53 2.66 18.18 10.12
CA VAL A 53 3.33 19.33 10.74
C VAL A 53 4.75 19.51 10.17
N ALA A 54 5.49 18.42 9.98
CA ALA A 54 6.82 18.46 9.38
C ALA A 54 6.78 19.05 7.96
N GLN A 55 5.83 18.64 7.13
CA GLN A 55 5.66 19.16 5.77
C GLN A 55 5.34 20.66 5.77
N VAL A 56 4.52 21.16 6.72
CA VAL A 56 4.23 22.59 6.84
C VAL A 56 5.50 23.38 7.12
N VAL A 57 6.38 22.85 7.96
CA VAL A 57 7.69 23.46 8.27
C VAL A 57 8.62 23.39 7.06
N ASP A 58 8.75 22.22 6.43
CA ASP A 58 9.63 21.99 5.27
C ASP A 58 9.27 22.92 4.11
N TYR A 59 7.97 23.07 3.84
CA TYR A 59 7.44 23.96 2.80
C TYR A 59 7.35 25.44 3.24
N LYS A 60 7.72 25.74 4.49
CA LYS A 60 7.68 27.12 5.08
C LYS A 60 6.33 27.79 4.89
N LEU A 61 5.24 27.02 4.99
CA LEU A 61 3.90 27.54 4.82
C LEU A 61 3.50 28.42 6.02
N LYS A 62 3.02 29.62 5.71
CA LYS A 62 2.53 30.59 6.70
C LYS A 62 1.21 31.18 6.23
N LYS A 63 0.37 31.62 7.17
CA LYS A 63 -0.80 32.43 6.86
C LYS A 63 -0.38 33.71 6.13
N GLY A 64 -1.06 34.05 5.04
CA GLY A 64 -0.73 35.18 4.16
C GLY A 64 0.30 34.84 3.06
N ALA A 65 0.89 33.62 3.05
CA ALA A 65 1.83 33.23 2.00
C ALA A 65 1.11 33.09 0.64
N THR A 66 1.72 33.67 -0.39
CA THR A 66 1.27 33.53 -1.78
C THR A 66 1.89 32.28 -2.39
N ILE A 67 1.10 31.48 -3.04
CA ILE A 67 1.52 30.25 -3.70
C ILE A 67 1.11 30.25 -5.19
N SER A 68 1.99 29.69 -6.03
CA SER A 68 1.70 29.48 -7.45
C SER A 68 0.86 28.20 -7.66
N ALA A 69 0.32 28.02 -8.86
CA ALA A 69 -0.41 26.81 -9.23
C ALA A 69 0.48 25.56 -9.16
N GLU A 70 1.75 25.68 -9.58
CA GLU A 70 2.74 24.60 -9.50
C GLU A 70 3.02 24.22 -8.04
N LYS A 71 3.20 25.22 -7.16
CA LYS A 71 3.41 24.98 -5.73
C LYS A 71 2.19 24.32 -5.08
N LEU A 72 0.99 24.72 -5.47
CA LEU A 72 -0.23 24.05 -4.99
C LEU A 72 -0.27 22.60 -5.43
N GLN A 73 0.15 22.28 -6.65
CA GLN A 73 0.20 20.91 -7.16
C GLN A 73 1.21 20.06 -6.36
N GLU A 74 2.39 20.61 -6.11
CA GLU A 74 3.42 19.96 -5.26
C GLU A 74 2.88 19.68 -3.85
N LEU A 75 2.22 20.66 -3.23
CA LEU A 75 1.62 20.50 -1.89
C LEU A 75 0.50 19.45 -1.87
N LYS A 76 -0.30 19.37 -2.93
CA LYS A 76 -1.32 18.31 -3.07
C LYS A 76 -0.67 16.92 -3.15
N SER A 77 0.39 16.76 -3.94
CA SER A 77 1.15 15.52 -4.04
C SER A 77 1.76 15.13 -2.69
N ALA A 78 2.37 16.09 -1.99
CA ALA A 78 2.91 15.88 -0.64
C ALA A 78 1.81 15.47 0.37
N SER A 79 0.63 16.09 0.27
CA SER A 79 -0.53 15.74 1.10
C SER A 79 -0.98 14.29 0.91
N GLU A 80 -1.09 13.85 -0.33
CA GLU A 80 -1.50 12.46 -0.66
C GLU A 80 -0.42 11.46 -0.22
N PHE A 81 0.86 11.79 -0.44
CA PHE A 81 1.97 10.98 0.06
C PHE A 81 1.90 10.84 1.59
N GLY A 82 1.75 11.93 2.34
CA GLY A 82 1.66 11.90 3.80
C GLY A 82 0.48 11.06 4.30
N LYS A 83 -0.69 11.18 3.68
CA LYS A 83 -1.87 10.36 4.00
C LYS A 83 -1.63 8.88 3.75
N LEU A 84 -1.01 8.54 2.63
CA LEU A 84 -0.73 7.17 2.25
C LEU A 84 0.35 6.56 3.16
N TYR A 85 1.40 7.32 3.46
CA TYR A 85 2.44 6.92 4.39
C TYR A 85 1.88 6.61 5.78
N GLN A 86 1.09 7.54 6.36
CA GLN A 86 0.49 7.37 7.67
C GLN A 86 -0.39 6.11 7.76
N ARG A 87 -1.28 5.91 6.79
CA ARG A 87 -2.14 4.72 6.73
C ARG A 87 -1.34 3.43 6.58
N THR A 88 -0.23 3.48 5.85
CA THR A 88 0.63 2.32 5.66
C THR A 88 1.40 2.02 6.92
N LEU A 89 1.90 3.05 7.62
CA LEU A 89 2.57 2.91 8.90
C LEU A 89 1.64 2.28 9.95
N GLU A 90 0.43 2.80 10.11
CA GLU A 90 -0.58 2.22 11.01
C GLU A 90 -0.83 0.74 10.69
N TRP A 91 -0.97 0.39 9.41
CA TRP A 91 -1.21 -0.99 8.98
C TRP A 91 0.01 -1.90 9.21
N VAL A 92 1.22 -1.41 9.05
CA VAL A 92 2.47 -2.16 9.32
C VAL A 92 2.68 -2.38 10.82
N LEU A 93 2.32 -1.39 11.66
CA LEU A 93 2.45 -1.48 13.12
C LEU A 93 1.47 -2.48 13.77
N MET A 94 0.38 -2.86 13.09
CA MET A 94 -0.56 -3.85 13.63
C MET A 94 0.04 -5.25 13.78
N ARG A 95 0.92 -5.65 12.88
CA ARG A 95 1.73 -6.88 12.92
C ARG A 95 2.90 -6.79 11.94
N PRO A 96 3.95 -7.59 12.10
CA PRO A 96 5.01 -7.68 11.09
C PRO A 96 4.45 -7.95 9.68
N ARG A 97 5.03 -7.28 8.68
CA ARG A 97 4.63 -7.36 7.28
C ARG A 97 5.86 -7.50 6.40
N SER A 98 5.75 -8.31 5.32
CA SER A 98 6.83 -8.33 4.34
C SER A 98 6.82 -7.09 3.45
N VAL A 99 7.96 -6.78 2.85
CA VAL A 99 8.09 -5.73 1.83
C VAL A 99 7.13 -5.97 0.68
N LYS A 100 6.97 -7.23 0.23
CA LYS A 100 6.03 -7.60 -0.83
C LYS A 100 4.57 -7.33 -0.42
N GLU A 101 4.15 -7.78 0.77
CA GLU A 101 2.79 -7.50 1.28
C GLU A 101 2.51 -5.99 1.34
N THR A 102 3.50 -5.21 1.77
CA THR A 102 3.38 -3.76 1.87
C THR A 102 3.26 -3.10 0.50
N ARG A 103 4.04 -3.55 -0.49
CA ARG A 103 3.92 -3.08 -1.87
C ARG A 103 2.54 -3.37 -2.46
N GLU A 104 2.04 -4.58 -2.30
CA GLU A 104 0.71 -4.97 -2.77
C GLU A 104 -0.41 -4.16 -2.08
N TYR A 105 -0.26 -3.89 -0.78
CA TYR A 105 -1.17 -3.03 -0.04
C TYR A 105 -1.20 -1.61 -0.61
N LEU A 106 -0.04 -0.99 -0.83
CA LEU A 106 0.10 0.35 -1.39
C LEU A 106 -0.55 0.44 -2.78
N LEU A 107 -0.21 -0.48 -3.69
CA LEU A 107 -0.78 -0.50 -5.03
C LEU A 107 -2.31 -0.62 -5.03
N ARG A 108 -2.87 -1.44 -4.14
CA ARG A 108 -4.34 -1.54 -3.98
C ARG A 108 -4.96 -0.22 -3.48
N LYS A 109 -4.29 0.47 -2.54
CA LYS A 109 -4.78 1.76 -2.01
C LYS A 109 -4.73 2.86 -3.04
N ILE A 110 -3.66 2.93 -3.83
CA ILE A 110 -3.51 3.90 -4.92
C ILE A 110 -4.60 3.67 -5.98
N LYS A 111 -4.76 2.43 -6.46
CA LYS A 111 -5.80 2.07 -7.43
C LYS A 111 -7.21 2.41 -6.93
N LYS A 112 -7.51 2.13 -5.65
CA LYS A 112 -8.81 2.46 -5.08
C LYS A 112 -9.05 3.96 -5.00
N SER A 113 -8.05 4.75 -4.58
CA SER A 113 -8.15 6.20 -4.53
C SER A 113 -8.44 6.80 -5.91
N SER A 114 -7.79 6.31 -6.95
CA SER A 114 -8.05 6.72 -8.34
C SER A 114 -9.47 6.37 -8.80
N ALA A 115 -9.96 5.18 -8.48
CA ALA A 115 -11.31 4.73 -8.84
C ALA A 115 -12.41 5.51 -8.08
N ASP A 116 -12.23 5.77 -6.79
CA ASP A 116 -13.18 6.54 -5.98
C ASP A 116 -13.26 8.00 -6.46
N THR A 117 -12.13 8.56 -6.90
CA THR A 117 -12.08 9.90 -7.51
C THR A 117 -12.86 9.96 -8.83
N LEU A 118 -12.82 8.91 -9.63
CA LEU A 118 -13.59 8.81 -10.88
C LEU A 118 -15.09 8.63 -10.63
N ARG A 119 -15.48 7.92 -9.58
CA ARG A 119 -16.89 7.67 -9.22
C ARG A 119 -17.57 8.86 -8.55
N SER A 120 -16.84 9.65 -7.78
CA SER A 120 -17.38 10.82 -7.06
C SER A 120 -17.53 12.06 -7.92
N ARG A 121 -17.31 11.97 -9.24
CA ARG A 121 -17.62 13.06 -10.17
C ARG A 121 -19.13 13.07 -10.44
N PRO A 122 -19.89 14.08 -9.96
CA PRO A 122 -21.20 14.36 -10.53
C PRO A 122 -20.98 14.67 -12.01
N SER A 123 -21.89 14.20 -12.84
CA SER A 123 -21.94 14.50 -14.28
C SER A 123 -22.03 16.01 -14.52
N LEU A 124 -20.93 16.71 -14.40
CA LEU A 124 -20.78 18.09 -14.86
C LEU A 124 -20.51 18.06 -16.38
N ARG A 125 -21.57 17.88 -17.16
CA ARG A 125 -21.63 18.41 -18.52
C ARG A 125 -21.56 19.92 -18.40
N GLY A 126 -20.40 20.49 -18.63
CA GLY A 126 -20.21 21.94 -18.69
C GLY A 126 -18.95 22.36 -17.95
N SER A 127 -17.92 22.67 -18.73
CA SER A 127 -16.88 23.66 -18.49
C SER A 127 -16.35 23.75 -17.04
N LEU A 128 -15.44 22.87 -16.67
CA LEU A 128 -14.39 23.06 -15.65
C LEU A 128 -13.53 21.78 -15.55
N ALA A 129 -12.91 21.40 -16.67
CA ALA A 129 -11.96 20.28 -16.73
C ALA A 129 -10.61 20.57 -16.02
N THR A 130 -10.52 21.68 -15.30
CA THR A 130 -9.23 22.23 -14.81
C THR A 130 -8.88 21.84 -13.37
N PHE A 131 -9.74 21.15 -12.63
CA PHE A 131 -9.49 20.73 -11.25
C PHE A 131 -9.69 19.23 -11.04
N ALA A 132 -9.07 18.40 -11.88
CA ALA A 132 -8.96 16.99 -11.55
C ALA A 132 -7.98 16.83 -10.35
N PRO A 133 -8.37 16.12 -9.27
CA PRO A 133 -7.41 15.86 -8.19
C PRO A 133 -6.23 15.08 -8.76
N VAL A 134 -5.04 15.45 -8.29
CA VAL A 134 -3.72 14.91 -8.70
C VAL A 134 -3.68 13.39 -8.77
N VAL A 135 -4.41 12.70 -7.90
CA VAL A 135 -4.48 11.22 -7.86
C VAL A 135 -5.12 10.62 -9.12
N ALA A 136 -5.95 11.35 -9.84
CA ALA A 136 -6.52 10.88 -11.11
C ALA A 136 -5.54 11.03 -12.30
N GLN A 137 -4.46 11.79 -12.11
CA GLN A 137 -3.38 12.01 -13.09
C GLN A 137 -2.08 11.31 -12.71
N VAL A 138 -2.04 10.62 -11.56
CA VAL A 138 -0.85 9.82 -11.18
C VAL A 138 -0.71 8.70 -12.19
N SER A 139 0.31 8.78 -13.02
CA SER A 139 0.68 7.73 -13.95
C SER A 139 1.01 6.43 -13.18
N LEU A 140 1.02 5.29 -13.85
CA LEU A 140 1.46 4.04 -13.22
C LEU A 140 2.91 4.16 -12.71
N GLU A 141 3.74 4.97 -13.37
CA GLU A 141 5.12 5.25 -12.99
C GLU A 141 5.19 6.06 -11.67
N ASP A 142 4.43 7.15 -11.55
CA ASP A 142 4.35 7.94 -10.31
C ASP A 142 3.81 7.11 -9.14
N SER A 143 2.82 6.25 -9.40
CA SER A 143 2.25 5.33 -8.40
C SER A 143 3.30 4.34 -7.87
N PHE A 144 4.18 3.88 -8.77
CA PHE A 144 5.27 3.00 -8.44
C PHE A 144 6.35 3.73 -7.63
N ASP A 145 6.65 4.98 -7.96
CA ASP A 145 7.60 5.83 -7.24
C ASP A 145 7.12 6.18 -5.83
N PHE A 146 5.84 6.50 -5.64
CA PHE A 146 5.28 6.69 -4.31
C PHE A 146 5.42 5.43 -3.46
N SER A 147 5.12 4.25 -4.03
CA SER A 147 5.24 2.99 -3.29
C SER A 147 6.68 2.67 -2.90
N LYS A 148 7.64 2.89 -3.79
CA LYS A 148 9.08 2.74 -3.52
C LYS A 148 9.54 3.66 -2.39
N THR A 149 9.21 4.95 -2.48
CA THR A 149 9.62 5.96 -1.50
C THR A 149 9.05 5.65 -0.11
N ILE A 150 7.78 5.24 -0.02
CA ILE A 150 7.17 4.85 1.25
C ILE A 150 7.85 3.62 1.83
N ILE A 151 8.09 2.58 1.03
CA ILE A 151 8.75 1.35 1.46
C ILE A 151 10.17 1.65 1.94
N SER A 152 10.96 2.40 1.17
CA SER A 152 12.32 2.81 1.55
C SER A 152 12.34 3.55 2.89
N ARG A 153 11.39 4.47 3.10
CA ARG A 153 11.28 5.21 4.37
C ARG A 153 10.87 4.32 5.55
N LEU A 154 10.03 3.32 5.32
CA LEU A 154 9.64 2.36 6.36
C LEU A 154 10.78 1.41 6.71
N LEU A 155 11.55 0.97 5.71
CA LEU A 155 12.77 0.15 5.90
C LEU A 155 13.85 0.92 6.67
N SER A 156 14.16 2.17 6.27
CA SER A 156 15.18 2.99 6.93
C SER A 156 14.86 3.31 8.38
N LYS A 157 13.58 3.31 8.75
CA LYS A 157 13.11 3.50 10.13
C LYS A 157 12.91 2.19 10.91
N GLY A 158 13.20 1.04 10.31
CA GLY A 158 13.06 -0.27 10.94
C GLY A 158 11.61 -0.74 11.16
N TYR A 159 10.62 -0.08 10.54
CA TYR A 159 9.21 -0.49 10.60
C TYR A 159 8.90 -1.67 9.67
N LEU A 160 9.69 -1.87 8.61
CA LEU A 160 9.66 -3.04 7.76
C LEU A 160 10.96 -3.82 7.91
N ASP A 161 10.83 -5.14 8.06
CA ASP A 161 11.94 -6.05 8.21
C ASP A 161 11.45 -7.45 7.78
N ASP A 162 11.98 -7.96 6.67
CA ASP A 162 11.57 -9.25 6.12
C ASP A 162 12.02 -10.42 7.00
N ARG A 163 13.13 -10.28 7.78
CA ARG A 163 13.57 -11.29 8.75
C ARG A 163 12.60 -11.39 9.91
N LYS A 164 12.27 -10.27 10.56
CA LYS A 164 11.27 -10.22 11.64
C LYS A 164 9.90 -10.73 11.17
N PHE A 165 9.54 -10.44 9.93
CA PHE A 165 8.32 -10.98 9.34
C PHE A 165 8.39 -12.50 9.20
N ALA A 166 9.51 -13.05 8.71
CA ALA A 166 9.68 -14.48 8.52
C ALA A 166 9.65 -15.23 9.86
N GLU A 167 10.36 -14.75 10.88
CA GLU A 167 10.32 -15.28 12.25
C GLU A 167 8.89 -15.31 12.80
N PHE A 168 8.20 -14.15 12.76
CA PHE A 168 6.81 -14.04 13.16
C PHE A 168 5.89 -14.99 12.39
N TYR A 169 6.10 -15.13 11.07
CA TYR A 169 5.29 -16.01 10.22
C TYR A 169 5.46 -17.47 10.61
N VAL A 170 6.69 -17.91 10.80
CA VAL A 170 7.04 -19.29 11.21
C VAL A 170 6.43 -19.62 12.56
N GLU A 171 6.62 -18.77 13.57
CA GLU A 171 6.06 -18.94 14.91
C GLU A 171 4.53 -19.05 14.90
N ASN A 172 3.86 -18.11 14.22
CA ASN A 172 2.40 -18.11 14.18
C ASN A 172 1.81 -19.26 13.36
N ARG A 173 2.54 -19.73 12.36
CA ARG A 173 2.11 -20.85 11.53
C ARG A 173 2.25 -22.16 12.27
N PHE A 174 3.34 -22.28 13.04
CA PHE A 174 3.65 -23.39 13.91
C PHE A 174 2.58 -23.62 14.98
N VAL A 175 2.26 -22.58 15.75
CA VAL A 175 1.30 -22.68 16.87
C VAL A 175 -0.09 -23.12 16.40
N LYS A 176 -0.51 -22.70 15.19
CA LYS A 176 -1.90 -22.93 14.72
C LYS A 176 -2.12 -24.26 14.01
N LYS A 177 -1.20 -24.76 13.20
CA LYS A 177 -1.50 -25.88 12.28
C LYS A 177 -0.39 -26.93 12.12
N GLY A 178 0.84 -26.68 12.52
CA GLY A 178 1.99 -27.51 12.18
C GLY A 178 2.16 -27.65 10.65
N VAL A 179 3.32 -27.48 10.14
CA VAL A 179 3.65 -27.64 8.71
C VAL A 179 5.12 -27.99 8.58
N SER A 180 5.50 -28.70 7.52
CA SER A 180 6.91 -29.01 7.27
C SER A 180 7.72 -27.77 6.91
N GLY A 181 9.03 -27.79 7.13
CA GLY A 181 9.95 -26.75 6.69
C GLY A 181 9.89 -26.51 5.19
N LYS A 182 9.75 -27.58 4.39
CA LYS A 182 9.57 -27.50 2.94
C LYS A 182 8.35 -26.63 2.55
N ARG A 183 7.25 -26.80 3.24
CA ARG A 183 6.03 -25.98 2.99
C ARG A 183 6.21 -24.54 3.46
N LEU A 184 6.82 -24.33 4.63
CA LEU A 184 7.14 -22.99 5.12
C LEU A 184 8.04 -22.24 4.15
N LYS A 185 9.07 -22.90 3.62
CA LYS A 185 9.96 -22.32 2.58
C LYS A 185 9.14 -21.79 1.39
N VAL A 186 8.24 -22.62 0.84
CA VAL A 186 7.38 -22.24 -0.27
C VAL A 186 6.43 -21.08 0.10
N GLU A 187 5.85 -21.12 1.30
CA GLU A 187 4.94 -20.05 1.77
C GLU A 187 5.69 -18.73 1.95
N LEU A 188 6.90 -18.71 2.51
CA LEU A 188 7.75 -17.54 2.69
C LEU A 188 8.24 -16.98 1.35
N MET A 189 8.65 -17.84 0.40
CA MET A 189 8.99 -17.42 -0.97
C MET A 189 7.82 -16.71 -1.65
N LYS A 190 6.59 -17.23 -1.50
CA LYS A 190 5.38 -16.54 -2.00
C LYS A 190 5.16 -15.18 -1.36
N LYS A 191 5.63 -14.97 -0.14
CA LYS A 191 5.60 -13.70 0.58
C LYS A 191 6.75 -12.76 0.19
N GLY A 192 7.65 -13.21 -0.69
CA GLY A 192 8.75 -12.41 -1.21
C GLY A 192 9.97 -12.36 -0.32
N ILE A 193 10.09 -13.30 0.60
CA ILE A 193 11.28 -13.43 1.47
C ILE A 193 12.41 -14.09 0.67
N SER A 194 13.64 -13.62 0.83
CA SER A 194 14.81 -14.16 0.17
C SER A 194 15.18 -15.55 0.72
N ASN A 195 15.87 -16.35 -0.09
CA ASN A 195 16.27 -17.69 0.34
C ASN A 195 17.22 -17.66 1.54
N GLU A 196 18.11 -16.67 1.59
CA GLU A 196 19.07 -16.50 2.69
C GLU A 196 18.32 -16.33 4.03
N ILE A 197 17.34 -15.43 4.07
CA ILE A 197 16.52 -15.21 5.27
C ILE A 197 15.70 -16.46 5.62
N ILE A 198 15.15 -17.15 4.61
CA ILE A 198 14.36 -18.35 4.82
C ILE A 198 15.22 -19.46 5.43
N ASP A 199 16.40 -19.70 4.87
CA ASP A 199 17.30 -20.77 5.32
C ASP A 199 17.80 -20.47 6.75
N GLU A 200 18.12 -19.21 7.08
CA GLU A 200 18.47 -18.79 8.44
C GLU A 200 17.32 -18.98 9.46
N VAL A 201 16.11 -18.60 9.09
CA VAL A 201 14.94 -18.68 10.00
C VAL A 201 14.43 -20.11 10.19
N LEU A 202 14.69 -20.98 9.22
CA LEU A 202 14.34 -22.40 9.31
C LEU A 202 15.51 -23.28 9.83
N ASP A 203 16.68 -22.67 10.05
CA ASP A 203 17.85 -23.40 10.60
C ASP A 203 17.52 -23.98 11.98
N GLY A 204 18.02 -25.18 12.24
CA GLY A 204 17.77 -25.91 13.48
C GLY A 204 16.34 -26.45 13.66
N ARG A 205 15.44 -26.27 12.67
CA ARG A 205 14.10 -26.82 12.73
C ARG A 205 14.10 -28.33 12.46
N ASN A 206 13.55 -29.11 13.40
CA ASN A 206 13.37 -30.53 13.25
C ASN A 206 11.95 -30.88 12.76
N ASP A 207 11.83 -31.31 11.50
CA ASP A 207 10.53 -31.66 10.89
C ASP A 207 9.98 -32.98 11.48
N GLU A 208 10.82 -33.88 12.03
CA GLU A 208 10.37 -35.12 12.68
C GLU A 208 9.61 -34.83 13.97
N GLU A 209 10.18 -33.98 14.84
CA GLU A 209 9.50 -33.59 16.09
C GLU A 209 8.15 -32.90 15.80
N GLU A 210 8.10 -32.11 14.72
CA GLU A 210 6.87 -31.48 14.32
C GLU A 210 5.83 -32.45 13.81
N LEU A 211 6.28 -33.46 13.06
CA LEU A 211 5.42 -34.51 12.58
C LEU A 211 4.86 -35.34 13.76
N ASP A 212 5.69 -35.71 14.73
CA ASP A 212 5.26 -36.46 15.95
C ASP A 212 4.17 -35.67 16.72
N LYS A 213 4.37 -34.36 16.93
CA LYS A 213 3.37 -33.49 17.55
C LYS A 213 2.07 -33.43 16.77
N MET A 214 2.15 -33.46 15.42
CA MET A 214 0.96 -33.44 14.57
C MET A 214 0.22 -34.75 14.54
N ILE A 215 0.93 -35.90 14.52
CA ILE A 215 0.36 -37.23 14.64
C ILE A 215 -0.41 -37.33 15.96
N ALA A 216 0.21 -37.01 17.10
CA ALA A 216 -0.43 -37.03 18.40
C ALA A 216 -1.73 -36.21 18.47
N ARG A 217 -1.75 -35.02 17.84
CA ARG A 217 -2.94 -34.15 17.82
C ARG A 217 -4.06 -34.62 16.89
N LYS A 218 -3.75 -35.40 15.84
CA LYS A 218 -4.67 -35.73 14.77
C LYS A 218 -5.11 -37.18 14.73
N ARG A 219 -4.36 -38.11 15.37
CA ARG A 219 -4.66 -39.52 15.36
C ARG A 219 -6.06 -39.85 15.87
N ALA A 220 -6.55 -39.15 16.88
CA ALA A 220 -7.90 -39.35 17.41
C ALA A 220 -9.01 -38.93 16.41
N LYS A 221 -8.68 -38.15 15.35
CA LYS A 221 -9.65 -37.62 14.40
C LYS A 221 -9.65 -38.32 13.06
N TYR A 222 -8.55 -38.91 12.64
CA TYR A 222 -8.34 -39.47 11.31
C TYR A 222 -7.88 -40.92 11.44
N ASP A 223 -8.37 -41.78 10.52
CA ASP A 223 -7.77 -43.09 10.26
C ASP A 223 -6.38 -42.88 9.60
N ASP A 224 -5.57 -43.93 9.57
CA ASP A 224 -4.18 -43.84 9.13
C ASP A 224 -4.06 -43.35 7.67
N GLU A 225 -4.92 -43.83 6.76
CA GLU A 225 -4.89 -43.38 5.37
C GLU A 225 -5.17 -41.88 5.23
N LYS A 226 -6.22 -41.38 5.92
CA LYS A 226 -6.56 -39.97 5.91
C LYS A 226 -5.51 -39.12 6.63
N LEU A 227 -4.91 -39.66 7.68
CA LEU A 227 -3.83 -39.02 8.41
C LEU A 227 -2.59 -38.86 7.53
N ILE A 228 -2.17 -39.89 6.82
CA ILE A 228 -1.08 -39.85 5.85
C ILE A 228 -1.35 -38.78 4.80
N GLN A 229 -2.52 -38.82 4.18
CA GLN A 229 -2.91 -37.81 3.15
C GLN A 229 -2.92 -36.36 3.71
N TYR A 230 -3.37 -36.20 4.95
CA TYR A 230 -3.39 -34.89 5.60
C TYR A 230 -1.97 -34.38 5.84
N LEU A 231 -1.07 -35.23 6.38
CA LEU A 231 0.31 -34.85 6.70
C LEU A 231 1.13 -34.59 5.43
N CYS A 232 0.96 -35.38 4.37
CA CYS A 232 1.56 -35.12 3.07
C CYS A 232 1.10 -33.77 2.50
N ARG A 233 -0.18 -33.39 2.67
CA ARG A 233 -0.69 -32.05 2.29
C ARG A 233 -0.08 -30.93 3.15
N GLN A 234 0.42 -31.21 4.36
CA GLN A 234 1.18 -30.24 5.17
C GLN A 234 2.65 -30.15 4.76
N GLY A 235 3.08 -30.96 3.76
CA GLY A 235 4.40 -30.89 3.13
C GLY A 235 5.43 -31.88 3.70
N PHE A 236 5.04 -32.76 4.59
CA PHE A 236 5.92 -33.86 5.08
C PHE A 236 6.11 -34.92 3.97
N SER A 237 7.27 -35.57 3.93
CA SER A 237 7.51 -36.63 2.96
C SER A 237 6.65 -37.87 3.30
N TYR A 238 6.23 -38.58 2.26
CA TYR A 238 5.39 -39.78 2.42
C TYR A 238 6.12 -40.86 3.23
N GLU A 239 7.42 -41.08 2.93
CA GLU A 239 8.26 -42.06 3.60
C GLU A 239 8.34 -41.80 5.13
N LEU A 240 8.67 -40.54 5.50
CA LEU A 240 8.76 -40.15 6.90
C LEU A 240 7.41 -40.28 7.63
N VAL A 241 6.32 -39.89 6.96
CA VAL A 241 4.97 -40.01 7.55
C VAL A 241 4.58 -41.47 7.77
N LYS A 242 4.85 -42.33 6.79
CA LYS A 242 4.53 -43.75 6.85
C LYS A 242 5.33 -44.44 7.94
N GLU A 243 6.63 -44.19 8.01
CA GLU A 243 7.51 -44.72 9.06
C GLU A 243 6.97 -44.35 10.45
N LYS A 244 6.69 -43.08 10.73
CA LYS A 244 6.23 -42.62 12.03
C LYS A 244 4.85 -43.16 12.44
N ILE A 245 3.95 -43.38 11.51
CA ILE A 245 2.63 -43.93 11.77
C ILE A 245 2.73 -45.42 12.10
N HIS A 246 3.56 -46.23 11.39
CA HIS A 246 3.74 -47.63 11.64
C HIS A 246 4.51 -47.90 12.94
N TYR A 247 5.54 -47.09 13.29
CA TYR A 247 6.24 -47.21 14.56
C TYR A 247 5.34 -47.02 15.78
N SER A 248 4.31 -46.17 15.65
CA SER A 248 3.37 -45.91 16.75
C SER A 248 2.30 -46.99 16.92
N GLU A 249 2.29 -48.06 16.15
CA GLU A 249 1.42 -49.24 16.30
C GLU A 249 2.12 -50.41 17.07
N THR A 250 3.44 -50.30 17.28
CA THR A 250 4.24 -51.35 17.90
C THR A 250 4.58 -51.11 19.38
N ASP A 251 4.21 -49.98 19.93
CA ASP A 251 4.29 -49.62 21.36
C ASP A 251 2.89 -49.56 21.99
#